data_d5798bb8b55a6406f66bc30d3c3562bd
#
_entry.id   d5798bb8b55a6406f66bc30d3c3562bd
#
_cell.length_a   1.000
_cell.length_b   1.000
_cell.length_c   1.000
_cell.angle_alpha   90.00
_cell.angle_beta   90.00
_cell.angle_gamma   90.00
#
_symmetry.space_group_name_H-M   'P 1'
#
loop_
_entity.id
_entity.type
_entity.pdbx_description
1 polymer ?
#
loop_
_entity_poly.entity_id
_entity_poly.type
_entity_poly.pdbx_seq_one_letter_code
_entity_poly.pdbx_strand_id
1 'polypeptide(L)'
;HQIDKDMVEFLKAEKLKEGVTNSTVNHTLSFIRSVLNKAKDEWEWIESTPSIKLLPVTKKRIRWITPEEAERLYKELPDHVEAMARFTLATGLREANVTGLQWEQIDMQRHCAWIHGDQAKAGKDIAVPLNNDALVVIRQQIGKHPTNVFTYKGNPIKKANKRGWRNALKRAGIDNFRWHDLRHTWASWLVQKGCPLNALQELGGWASYDMVLRYSHLSSDHLKEYASLLDDKDNGQEFVTNLLHAANRK
;
A
#
# COMPACT_ATOMS: atom_id res chain seq x y z
N HIS A 1 -34.44 -3.17 26.30
CA HIS A 1 -33.93 -4.43 25.73
C HIS A 1 -32.41 -4.36 25.78
N GLN A 2 -31.76 -5.29 26.48
CA GLN A 2 -30.31 -5.41 26.49
C GLN A 2 -29.85 -6.14 25.21
N ILE A 3 -28.79 -5.65 24.57
CA ILE A 3 -28.13 -6.36 23.50
C ILE A 3 -27.31 -7.50 24.12
N ASP A 4 -27.78 -8.71 23.97
CA ASP A 4 -27.13 -9.93 24.46
C ASP A 4 -26.34 -10.65 23.38
N LYS A 5 -25.73 -11.78 23.74
CA LYS A 5 -24.95 -12.60 22.82
C LYS A 5 -25.81 -13.18 21.70
N ASP A 6 -27.05 -13.57 21.98
CA ASP A 6 -27.93 -14.22 21.02
C ASP A 6 -28.37 -13.23 19.93
N MET A 7 -28.64 -12.00 20.31
CA MET A 7 -28.94 -10.92 19.36
C MET A 7 -27.74 -10.61 18.44
N VAL A 8 -26.52 -10.64 18.97
CA VAL A 8 -25.30 -10.45 18.17
C VAL A 8 -25.09 -11.62 17.18
N GLU A 9 -25.30 -12.86 17.61
CA GLU A 9 -25.21 -14.05 16.73
C GLU A 9 -26.33 -14.06 15.68
N PHE A 10 -27.56 -13.64 16.05
CA PHE A 10 -28.66 -13.47 15.09
C PHE A 10 -28.29 -12.42 14.01
N LEU A 11 -27.83 -11.25 14.40
CA LEU A 11 -27.41 -10.22 13.44
C LEU A 11 -26.28 -10.70 12.53
N LYS A 12 -25.31 -11.43 13.08
CA LYS A 12 -24.22 -12.03 12.32
C LYS A 12 -24.74 -13.02 11.27
N ALA A 13 -25.69 -13.88 11.64
CA ALA A 13 -26.33 -14.83 10.73
C ALA A 13 -27.12 -14.11 9.63
N GLU A 14 -27.89 -13.07 9.95
CA GLU A 14 -28.63 -12.27 8.97
C GLU A 14 -27.68 -11.58 7.99
N LYS A 15 -26.59 -10.99 8.48
CA LYS A 15 -25.56 -10.38 7.61
C LYS A 15 -24.90 -11.39 6.67
N LEU A 16 -24.68 -12.63 7.10
CA LEU A 16 -24.16 -13.68 6.24
C LEU A 16 -25.17 -14.11 5.15
N LYS A 17 -26.48 -14.12 5.46
CA LYS A 17 -27.54 -14.42 4.48
C LYS A 17 -27.61 -13.36 3.38
N GLU A 18 -27.20 -12.10 3.62
CA GLU A 18 -27.09 -11.06 2.58
C GLU A 18 -25.99 -11.39 1.53
N GLY A 19 -25.20 -12.46 1.69
CA GLY A 19 -24.12 -12.84 0.78
C GLY A 19 -22.89 -11.94 0.84
N VAL A 20 -22.74 -11.11 1.89
CA VAL A 20 -21.57 -10.24 2.07
C VAL A 20 -20.36 -11.02 2.61
N THR A 21 -19.15 -10.48 2.42
CA THR A 21 -17.92 -11.14 2.87
C THR A 21 -17.78 -11.10 4.40
N ASN A 22 -17.03 -12.08 4.98
CA ASN A 22 -16.70 -12.10 6.40
C ASN A 22 -16.09 -10.76 6.88
N SER A 23 -15.30 -10.11 6.05
CA SER A 23 -14.74 -8.79 6.35
C SER A 23 -15.83 -7.73 6.55
N THR A 24 -16.88 -7.74 5.71
CA THR A 24 -18.02 -6.82 5.83
C THR A 24 -18.82 -7.09 7.09
N VAL A 25 -19.10 -8.37 7.39
CA VAL A 25 -19.74 -8.78 8.66
C VAL A 25 -18.91 -8.29 9.85
N ASN A 26 -17.60 -8.51 9.83
CA ASN A 26 -16.69 -8.08 10.90
C ASN A 26 -16.67 -6.56 11.10
N HIS A 27 -16.83 -5.76 10.05
CA HIS A 27 -16.98 -4.31 10.20
C HIS A 27 -18.24 -3.96 11.00
N THR A 28 -19.37 -4.59 10.72
CA THR A 28 -20.61 -4.39 11.50
C THR A 28 -20.43 -4.83 12.95
N LEU A 29 -19.85 -6.02 13.18
CA LEU A 29 -19.60 -6.53 14.54
C LEU A 29 -18.62 -5.64 15.32
N SER A 30 -17.60 -5.11 14.68
CA SER A 30 -16.64 -4.20 15.30
C SER A 30 -17.27 -2.86 15.64
N PHE A 31 -18.17 -2.35 14.81
CA PHE A 31 -18.94 -1.14 15.10
C PHE A 31 -19.82 -1.35 16.34
N ILE A 32 -20.59 -2.45 16.42
CA ILE A 32 -21.42 -2.78 17.58
C ILE A 32 -20.56 -2.89 18.82
N ARG A 33 -19.43 -3.60 18.76
CA ARG A 33 -18.48 -3.71 19.87
C ARG A 33 -18.01 -2.34 20.36
N SER A 34 -17.67 -1.44 19.42
CA SER A 34 -17.22 -0.09 19.77
C SER A 34 -18.31 0.71 20.48
N VAL A 35 -19.56 0.65 20.02
CA VAL A 35 -20.69 1.32 20.65
C VAL A 35 -20.97 0.74 22.04
N LEU A 36 -20.99 -0.58 22.19
CA LEU A 36 -21.21 -1.23 23.48
C LEU A 36 -20.10 -0.91 24.51
N ASN A 37 -18.84 -0.89 24.05
CA ASN A 37 -17.74 -0.48 24.92
C ASN A 37 -17.90 0.99 25.38
N LYS A 38 -18.29 1.90 24.48
CA LYS A 38 -18.62 3.27 24.87
C LYS A 38 -19.77 3.34 25.86
N ALA A 39 -20.84 2.57 25.64
CA ALA A 39 -21.99 2.52 26.53
C ALA A 39 -21.60 2.02 27.93
N LYS A 40 -20.61 1.14 28.02
CA LYS A 40 -20.06 0.64 29.27
C LYS A 40 -19.08 1.64 29.90
N ASP A 41 -18.04 2.04 29.14
CA ASP A 41 -16.85 2.68 29.70
C ASP A 41 -16.95 4.23 29.77
N GLU A 42 -17.72 4.85 28.84
CA GLU A 42 -17.88 6.32 28.80
C GLU A 42 -19.27 6.80 29.31
N TRP A 43 -20.35 6.06 28.95
CA TRP A 43 -21.70 6.49 29.27
C TRP A 43 -22.28 5.81 30.53
N GLU A 44 -21.63 4.74 30.99
CA GLU A 44 -22.05 3.97 32.18
C GLU A 44 -23.51 3.47 32.11
N TRP A 45 -23.99 3.21 30.87
CA TRP A 45 -25.38 2.75 30.68
C TRP A 45 -25.55 1.25 30.88
N ILE A 46 -24.46 0.49 30.78
CA ILE A 46 -24.44 -0.97 30.93
C ILE A 46 -23.23 -1.40 31.75
N GLU A 47 -23.38 -2.42 32.59
CA GLU A 47 -22.29 -2.92 33.43
C GLU A 47 -21.32 -3.82 32.70
N SER A 48 -21.79 -4.54 31.66
CA SER A 48 -20.99 -5.50 30.90
C SER A 48 -21.37 -5.51 29.42
N THR A 49 -20.45 -5.98 28.59
CA THR A 49 -20.66 -6.15 27.14
C THR A 49 -20.62 -7.62 26.75
N PRO A 50 -21.48 -8.08 25.81
CA PRO A 50 -21.41 -9.44 25.30
C PRO A 50 -20.11 -9.68 24.54
N SER A 51 -19.59 -10.91 24.65
CA SER A 51 -18.41 -11.33 23.87
C SER A 51 -18.76 -11.44 22.38
N ILE A 52 -18.12 -10.63 21.56
CA ILE A 52 -18.32 -10.60 20.10
C ILE A 52 -17.11 -11.25 19.41
N LYS A 53 -17.30 -12.47 18.88
CA LYS A 53 -16.28 -13.18 18.12
C LYS A 53 -16.35 -12.79 16.64
N LEU A 54 -15.23 -12.29 16.08
CA LEU A 54 -15.12 -11.99 14.66
C LEU A 54 -14.95 -13.29 13.84
N LEU A 55 -15.42 -13.23 12.60
CA LEU A 55 -15.26 -14.31 11.62
C LEU A 55 -13.82 -14.35 11.08
N PRO A 56 -13.31 -15.53 10.72
CA PRO A 56 -12.00 -15.64 10.10
C PRO A 56 -12.00 -14.93 8.75
N VAL A 57 -10.96 -14.11 8.51
CA VAL A 57 -10.78 -13.39 7.23
C VAL A 57 -9.49 -13.86 6.60
N THR A 58 -9.58 -14.38 5.38
CA THR A 58 -8.41 -14.75 4.59
C THR A 58 -7.62 -13.50 4.22
N LYS A 59 -6.34 -13.44 4.57
CA LYS A 59 -5.46 -12.35 4.12
C LYS A 59 -5.34 -12.43 2.60
N LYS A 60 -5.84 -11.42 1.88
CA LYS A 60 -5.71 -11.37 0.42
C LYS A 60 -4.23 -11.16 0.06
N ARG A 61 -3.77 -11.92 -0.94
CA ARG A 61 -2.45 -11.74 -1.54
C ARG A 61 -2.33 -10.29 -2.07
N ILE A 62 -1.18 -9.67 -1.87
CA ILE A 62 -0.88 -8.36 -2.45
C ILE A 62 -0.82 -8.50 -3.96
N ARG A 63 -1.55 -7.64 -4.68
CA ARG A 63 -1.45 -7.49 -6.13
C ARG A 63 -0.50 -6.34 -6.44
N TRP A 64 0.51 -6.62 -7.25
CA TRP A 64 1.42 -5.63 -7.83
C TRP A 64 1.63 -5.94 -9.31
N ILE A 65 2.10 -4.98 -10.08
CA ILE A 65 2.39 -5.11 -11.52
C ILE A 65 3.89 -5.01 -11.75
N THR A 66 4.37 -5.61 -12.86
CA THR A 66 5.76 -5.50 -13.29
C THR A 66 6.02 -4.13 -13.92
N PRO A 67 7.30 -3.71 -14.09
CA PRO A 67 7.62 -2.50 -14.84
C PRO A 67 7.04 -2.49 -16.26
N GLU A 68 7.07 -3.64 -16.96
CA GLU A 68 6.54 -3.79 -18.31
C GLU A 68 5.00 -3.65 -18.33
N GLU A 69 4.31 -4.20 -17.34
CA GLU A 69 2.86 -3.98 -17.15
C GLU A 69 2.55 -2.51 -16.90
N ALA A 70 3.37 -1.82 -16.08
CA ALA A 70 3.21 -0.39 -15.82
C ALA A 70 3.37 0.44 -17.10
N GLU A 71 4.38 0.16 -17.91
CA GLU A 71 4.57 0.85 -19.19
C GLU A 71 3.42 0.60 -20.18
N ARG A 72 2.86 -0.61 -20.24
CA ARG A 72 1.65 -0.88 -21.04
C ARG A 72 0.46 -0.07 -20.53
N LEU A 73 0.30 0.01 -19.21
CA LEU A 73 -0.77 0.79 -18.59
C LEU A 73 -0.65 2.28 -18.90
N TYR A 74 0.54 2.86 -18.80
CA TYR A 74 0.77 4.28 -19.08
C TYR A 74 0.35 4.67 -20.49
N LYS A 75 0.65 3.85 -21.51
CA LYS A 75 0.26 4.10 -22.91
C LYS A 75 -1.27 4.18 -23.11
N GLU A 76 -2.02 3.56 -22.24
CA GLU A 76 -3.47 3.47 -22.32
C GLU A 76 -4.20 4.51 -21.43
N LEU A 77 -3.47 5.18 -20.52
CA LEU A 77 -4.06 6.16 -19.62
C LEU A 77 -4.23 7.52 -20.31
N PRO A 78 -5.31 8.26 -20.01
CA PRO A 78 -5.37 9.69 -20.34
C PRO A 78 -4.25 10.44 -19.61
N ASP A 79 -3.63 11.45 -20.23
CA ASP A 79 -2.45 12.18 -19.75
C ASP A 79 -2.54 12.59 -18.27
N HIS A 80 -3.68 13.16 -17.85
CA HIS A 80 -3.88 13.59 -16.46
C HIS A 80 -3.95 12.43 -15.47
N VAL A 81 -4.37 11.25 -15.91
CA VAL A 81 -4.42 10.03 -15.08
C VAL A 81 -3.06 9.35 -15.09
N GLU A 82 -2.36 9.34 -16.22
CA GLU A 82 -1.01 8.84 -16.36
C GLU A 82 -0.04 9.59 -15.43
N ALA A 83 -0.07 10.91 -15.44
CA ALA A 83 0.76 11.74 -14.56
C ALA A 83 0.57 11.38 -13.07
N MET A 84 -0.68 11.22 -12.63
CA MET A 84 -0.97 10.81 -11.26
C MET A 84 -0.54 9.37 -10.98
N ALA A 85 -0.66 8.44 -11.94
CA ALA A 85 -0.25 7.05 -11.77
C ALA A 85 1.27 6.93 -11.66
N ARG A 86 2.03 7.62 -12.53
CA ARG A 86 3.49 7.71 -12.46
C ARG A 86 3.95 8.31 -11.14
N PHE A 87 3.33 9.41 -10.70
CA PHE A 87 3.64 10.03 -9.43
C PHE A 87 3.34 9.10 -8.24
N THR A 88 2.23 8.37 -8.29
CA THR A 88 1.89 7.37 -7.27
C THR A 88 2.92 6.23 -7.20
N LEU A 89 3.37 5.74 -8.36
CA LEU A 89 4.42 4.70 -8.44
C LEU A 89 5.81 5.20 -8.04
N ALA A 90 6.07 6.50 -8.20
CA ALA A 90 7.33 7.11 -7.79
C ALA A 90 7.41 7.39 -6.28
N THR A 91 6.27 7.67 -5.62
CA THR A 91 6.20 8.17 -4.23
C THR A 91 5.49 7.24 -3.25
N GLY A 92 4.70 6.30 -3.73
CA GLY A 92 3.84 5.45 -2.91
C GLY A 92 2.67 6.17 -2.23
N LEU A 93 2.38 7.41 -2.56
CA LEU A 93 1.31 8.20 -1.94
C LEU A 93 -0.08 7.61 -2.18
N ARG A 94 -0.99 7.82 -1.24
CA ARG A 94 -2.40 7.40 -1.38
C ARG A 94 -3.11 8.28 -2.41
N GLU A 95 -4.17 7.74 -3.06
CA GLU A 95 -4.97 8.45 -4.06
C GLU A 95 -5.35 9.87 -3.63
N ALA A 96 -5.89 10.01 -2.41
CA ALA A 96 -6.32 11.30 -1.88
C ALA A 96 -5.17 12.31 -1.74
N ASN A 97 -3.97 11.84 -1.33
CA ASN A 97 -2.79 12.71 -1.22
C ASN A 97 -2.27 13.14 -2.59
N VAL A 98 -2.36 12.28 -3.61
CA VAL A 98 -1.96 12.64 -4.98
C VAL A 98 -2.97 13.60 -5.59
N THR A 99 -4.26 13.29 -5.54
CA THR A 99 -5.29 14.14 -6.15
C THR A 99 -5.45 15.49 -5.47
N GLY A 100 -5.19 15.55 -4.16
CA GLY A 100 -5.27 16.78 -3.36
C GLY A 100 -3.95 17.55 -3.22
N LEU A 101 -2.87 17.10 -3.87
CA LEU A 101 -1.54 17.72 -3.71
C LEU A 101 -1.53 19.17 -4.21
N GLN A 102 -0.99 20.06 -3.39
CA GLN A 102 -0.89 21.50 -3.67
C GLN A 102 0.57 21.93 -3.85
N TRP A 103 0.79 23.00 -4.57
CA TRP A 103 2.13 23.55 -4.84
C TRP A 103 2.87 23.95 -3.57
N GLU A 104 2.18 24.49 -2.57
CA GLU A 104 2.75 24.88 -1.28
C GLU A 104 3.34 23.69 -0.49
N GLN A 105 2.91 22.46 -0.83
CA GLN A 105 3.41 21.23 -0.22
C GLN A 105 4.69 20.72 -0.90
N ILE A 106 5.15 21.34 -1.99
CA ILE A 106 6.29 20.89 -2.79
C ILE A 106 7.50 21.78 -2.56
N ASP A 107 8.57 21.20 -2.06
CA ASP A 107 9.89 21.83 -2.01
C ASP A 107 10.78 21.26 -3.14
N MET A 108 10.87 22.01 -4.23
CA MET A 108 11.66 21.60 -5.40
C MET A 108 13.17 21.68 -5.16
N GLN A 109 13.64 22.44 -4.16
CA GLN A 109 15.06 22.55 -3.83
C GLN A 109 15.51 21.36 -2.98
N ARG A 110 14.68 20.96 -2.03
CA ARG A 110 14.93 19.80 -1.17
C ARG A 110 14.46 18.49 -1.76
N HIS A 111 13.82 18.51 -2.93
CA HIS A 111 13.21 17.35 -3.56
C HIS A 111 12.27 16.59 -2.61
N CYS A 112 11.35 17.31 -2.00
CA CYS A 112 10.47 16.77 -0.99
C CYS A 112 9.04 17.29 -1.17
N ALA A 113 8.05 16.45 -0.84
CA ALA A 113 6.66 16.85 -0.67
C ALA A 113 6.23 16.63 0.78
N TRP A 114 5.49 17.58 1.34
CA TRP A 114 4.95 17.51 2.71
C TRP A 114 3.48 17.15 2.69
N ILE A 115 3.11 16.04 3.31
CA ILE A 115 1.70 15.65 3.50
C ILE A 115 1.35 15.93 4.95
N HIS A 116 0.48 16.89 5.19
CA HIS A 116 0.09 17.28 6.54
C HIS A 116 -0.74 16.22 7.25
N GLY A 117 -0.70 16.21 8.58
CA GLY A 117 -1.31 15.18 9.41
C GLY A 117 -2.82 15.03 9.23
N ASP A 118 -3.54 16.11 8.93
CA ASP A 118 -4.97 16.11 8.61
C ASP A 118 -5.30 15.38 7.29
N GLN A 119 -4.34 15.36 6.36
CA GLN A 119 -4.41 14.63 5.08
C GLN A 119 -3.83 13.22 5.18
N ALA A 120 -3.07 12.94 6.23
CA ALA A 120 -2.41 11.66 6.46
C ALA A 120 -3.27 10.74 7.32
N LYS A 121 -3.53 9.50 6.87
CA LYS A 121 -4.35 8.53 7.61
C LYS A 121 -3.83 8.24 9.03
N ALA A 122 -2.54 8.45 9.28
CA ALA A 122 -1.90 8.27 10.59
C ALA A 122 -1.94 9.52 11.47
N GLY A 123 -2.50 10.64 11.00
CA GLY A 123 -2.57 11.90 11.76
C GLY A 123 -1.23 12.58 12.02
N LYS A 124 -0.17 12.18 11.28
CA LYS A 124 1.19 12.75 11.41
C LYS A 124 1.65 13.26 10.07
N ASP A 125 2.41 14.35 10.09
CA ASP A 125 3.07 14.87 8.90
C ASP A 125 4.03 13.83 8.31
N ILE A 126 4.05 13.76 6.98
CA ILE A 126 4.91 12.84 6.24
C ILE A 126 5.75 13.66 5.26
N ALA A 127 7.07 13.62 5.42
CA ALA A 127 7.99 14.09 4.42
C ALA A 127 8.21 12.99 3.38
N VAL A 128 7.84 13.25 2.14
CA VAL A 128 7.92 12.31 1.01
C VAL A 128 9.06 12.73 0.10
N PRO A 129 10.19 11.99 0.06
CA PRO A 129 11.26 12.26 -0.88
C PRO A 129 10.77 12.09 -2.33
N LEU A 130 11.13 13.04 -3.17
CA LEU A 130 10.79 13.02 -4.60
C LEU A 130 12.01 12.52 -5.37
N ASN A 131 11.91 11.33 -5.94
CA ASN A 131 12.89 10.80 -6.88
C ASN A 131 12.81 11.50 -8.24
N ASN A 132 13.72 11.20 -9.15
CA ASN A 132 13.77 11.86 -10.46
C ASN A 132 12.46 11.71 -11.25
N ASP A 133 11.81 10.55 -11.20
CA ASP A 133 10.53 10.30 -11.90
C ASP A 133 9.42 11.18 -11.34
N ALA A 134 9.33 11.32 -10.01
CA ALA A 134 8.37 12.22 -9.38
C ALA A 134 8.62 13.69 -9.76
N LEU A 135 9.89 14.11 -9.79
CA LEU A 135 10.26 15.48 -10.20
C LEU A 135 9.93 15.76 -11.65
N VAL A 136 10.15 14.81 -12.56
CA VAL A 136 9.76 14.94 -13.99
C VAL A 136 8.26 15.14 -14.08
N VAL A 137 7.46 14.32 -13.40
CA VAL A 137 5.99 14.46 -13.42
C VAL A 137 5.55 15.81 -12.88
N ILE A 138 6.10 16.27 -11.75
CA ILE A 138 5.74 17.57 -11.17
C ILE A 138 6.08 18.72 -12.12
N ARG A 139 7.28 18.73 -12.71
CA ARG A 139 7.68 19.76 -13.67
C ARG A 139 6.71 19.88 -14.84
N GLN A 140 6.16 18.76 -15.33
CA GLN A 140 5.15 18.75 -16.38
C GLN A 140 3.79 19.36 -15.97
N GLN A 141 3.54 19.54 -14.67
CA GLN A 141 2.30 20.15 -14.17
C GLN A 141 2.43 21.65 -13.93
N ILE A 142 3.65 22.20 -13.91
CA ILE A 142 3.89 23.64 -13.65
C ILE A 142 3.09 24.50 -14.63
N GLY A 143 2.42 25.52 -14.10
CA GLY A 143 1.62 26.48 -14.87
C GLY A 143 0.22 26.01 -15.26
N LYS A 144 -0.18 24.76 -14.98
CA LYS A 144 -1.53 24.25 -15.31
C LYS A 144 -2.62 24.73 -14.35
N HIS A 145 -2.25 25.03 -13.11
CA HIS A 145 -3.18 25.53 -12.09
C HIS A 145 -2.41 26.25 -10.96
N PRO A 146 -2.96 27.34 -10.39
CA PRO A 146 -2.24 28.13 -9.39
C PRO A 146 -2.02 27.42 -8.05
N THR A 147 -2.91 26.52 -7.65
CA THR A 147 -2.89 25.88 -6.33
C THR A 147 -2.61 24.39 -6.40
N ASN A 148 -3.35 23.63 -7.23
CA ASN A 148 -3.29 22.18 -7.28
C ASN A 148 -2.28 21.69 -8.31
N VAL A 149 -1.51 20.66 -7.94
CA VAL A 149 -0.53 20.03 -8.85
C VAL A 149 -1.24 19.25 -9.96
N PHE A 150 -2.22 18.42 -9.62
CA PHE A 150 -2.93 17.58 -10.57
C PHE A 150 -4.34 18.11 -10.86
N THR A 151 -4.58 18.43 -12.13
CA THR A 151 -5.85 19.01 -12.59
C THR A 151 -6.29 18.41 -13.92
N TYR A 152 -7.57 18.55 -14.22
CA TYR A 152 -8.13 18.20 -15.52
C TYR A 152 -9.04 19.33 -16.01
N LYS A 153 -8.73 19.88 -17.21
CA LYS A 153 -9.46 21.02 -17.79
C LYS A 153 -9.56 22.21 -16.82
N GLY A 154 -8.45 22.52 -16.13
CA GLY A 154 -8.39 23.63 -15.18
C GLY A 154 -9.07 23.39 -13.83
N ASN A 155 -9.58 22.19 -13.55
CA ASN A 155 -10.26 21.85 -12.30
C ASN A 155 -9.48 20.81 -11.49
N PRO A 156 -9.45 20.91 -10.15
CA PRO A 156 -8.86 19.91 -9.28
C PRO A 156 -9.53 18.53 -9.44
N ILE A 157 -8.73 17.48 -9.37
CA ILE A 157 -9.19 16.10 -9.50
C ILE A 157 -9.49 15.53 -8.11
N LYS A 158 -10.74 15.10 -7.87
CA LYS A 158 -11.13 14.49 -6.58
C LYS A 158 -10.89 12.98 -6.50
N LYS A 159 -10.88 12.28 -7.64
CA LYS A 159 -10.68 10.82 -7.72
C LYS A 159 -10.04 10.46 -9.06
N ALA A 160 -8.99 9.67 -9.02
CA ALA A 160 -8.28 9.14 -10.18
C ALA A 160 -8.90 7.80 -10.65
N ASN A 161 -9.38 6.97 -9.73
CA ASN A 161 -9.98 5.66 -10.00
C ASN A 161 -11.39 5.78 -10.59
N LYS A 162 -11.50 6.31 -11.81
CA LYS A 162 -12.76 6.48 -12.56
C LYS A 162 -12.78 5.62 -13.83
N ARG A 163 -13.73 5.92 -14.74
CA ARG A 163 -13.93 5.19 -16.00
C ARG A 163 -12.66 5.14 -16.86
N GLY A 164 -11.88 6.25 -16.93
CA GLY A 164 -10.62 6.32 -17.67
C GLY A 164 -9.60 5.29 -17.19
N TRP A 165 -9.40 5.18 -15.89
CA TRP A 165 -8.56 4.17 -15.24
C TRP A 165 -9.00 2.74 -15.58
N ARG A 166 -10.28 2.43 -15.37
CA ARG A 166 -10.82 1.08 -15.61
C ARG A 166 -10.74 0.65 -17.06
N ASN A 167 -10.98 1.57 -17.99
CA ASN A 167 -10.88 1.30 -19.43
C ASN A 167 -9.41 1.08 -19.85
N ALA A 168 -8.47 1.86 -19.29
CA ALA A 168 -7.05 1.69 -19.55
C ALA A 168 -6.54 0.32 -19.08
N LEU A 169 -6.92 -0.13 -17.88
CA LEU A 169 -6.58 -1.48 -17.39
C LEU A 169 -7.04 -2.58 -18.34
N LYS A 170 -8.28 -2.48 -18.85
CA LYS A 170 -8.81 -3.45 -19.82
C LYS A 170 -7.99 -3.48 -21.11
N ARG A 171 -7.62 -2.30 -21.67
CA ARG A 171 -6.81 -2.22 -22.90
C ARG A 171 -5.36 -2.69 -22.68
N ALA A 172 -4.81 -2.42 -21.49
CA ALA A 172 -3.47 -2.90 -21.11
C ALA A 172 -3.41 -4.40 -20.76
N GLY A 173 -4.57 -5.09 -20.71
CA GLY A 173 -4.66 -6.50 -20.32
C GLY A 173 -4.28 -6.75 -18.85
N ILE A 174 -4.64 -5.82 -17.94
CA ILE A 174 -4.31 -5.90 -16.51
C ILE A 174 -5.58 -6.13 -15.72
N ASP A 175 -5.74 -7.32 -15.16
CA ASP A 175 -6.90 -7.71 -14.37
C ASP A 175 -6.67 -7.55 -12.87
N ASN A 176 -7.79 -7.38 -12.13
CA ASN A 176 -7.79 -7.33 -10.66
C ASN A 176 -6.81 -6.32 -10.07
N PHE A 177 -6.68 -5.14 -10.71
CA PHE A 177 -5.78 -4.08 -10.28
C PHE A 177 -6.56 -2.79 -10.00
N ARG A 178 -6.43 -2.28 -8.78
CA ARG A 178 -7.09 -1.05 -8.32
C ARG A 178 -6.07 0.06 -8.20
N TRP A 179 -6.51 1.31 -8.12
CA TRP A 179 -5.60 2.44 -7.90
C TRP A 179 -4.69 2.26 -6.68
N HIS A 180 -5.24 1.75 -5.57
CA HIS A 180 -4.46 1.51 -4.35
C HIS A 180 -3.35 0.46 -4.53
N ASP A 181 -3.48 -0.41 -5.51
CA ASP A 181 -2.48 -1.43 -5.81
C ASP A 181 -1.22 -0.83 -6.48
N LEU A 182 -1.26 0.44 -6.99
CA LEU A 182 -0.07 1.20 -7.36
C LEU A 182 0.88 1.40 -6.17
N ARG A 183 0.33 1.75 -5.01
CA ARG A 183 1.11 1.86 -3.77
C ARG A 183 1.65 0.50 -3.32
N HIS A 184 0.90 -0.57 -3.50
CA HIS A 184 1.40 -1.92 -3.27
C HIS A 184 2.54 -2.26 -4.25
N THR A 185 2.43 -1.85 -5.50
CA THR A 185 3.48 -2.02 -6.53
C THR A 185 4.76 -1.26 -6.13
N TRP A 186 4.64 0.03 -5.77
CA TRP A 186 5.76 0.83 -5.28
C TRP A 186 6.48 0.17 -4.10
N ALA A 187 5.74 -0.29 -3.10
CA ALA A 187 6.32 -0.98 -1.95
C ALA A 187 6.99 -2.30 -2.33
N SER A 188 6.35 -3.08 -3.22
CA SER A 188 6.90 -4.34 -3.72
C SER A 188 8.20 -4.14 -4.50
N TRP A 189 8.25 -3.13 -5.39
CA TRP A 189 9.46 -2.80 -6.14
C TRP A 189 10.60 -2.35 -5.25
N LEU A 190 10.33 -1.55 -4.21
CA LEU A 190 11.35 -1.12 -3.25
C LEU A 190 11.94 -2.32 -2.49
N VAL A 191 11.09 -3.23 -1.99
CA VAL A 191 11.55 -4.42 -1.26
C VAL A 191 12.35 -5.35 -2.17
N GLN A 192 11.91 -5.57 -3.41
CA GLN A 192 12.65 -6.35 -4.41
C GLN A 192 14.01 -5.74 -4.75
N LYS A 193 14.16 -4.42 -4.61
CA LYS A 193 15.43 -3.70 -4.77
C LYS A 193 16.25 -3.60 -3.47
N GLY A 194 15.87 -4.33 -2.43
CA GLY A 194 16.62 -4.40 -1.18
C GLY A 194 16.30 -3.31 -0.15
N CYS A 195 15.24 -2.52 -0.33
CA CYS A 195 14.84 -1.54 0.68
C CYS A 195 14.44 -2.25 1.97
N PRO A 196 15.07 -1.95 3.12
CA PRO A 196 14.69 -2.51 4.41
C PRO A 196 13.26 -2.14 4.79
N LEU A 197 12.55 -3.06 5.47
CA LEU A 197 11.15 -2.85 5.82
C LEU A 197 10.90 -1.67 6.76
N ASN A 198 11.85 -1.34 7.64
CA ASN A 198 11.77 -0.14 8.50
C ASN A 198 11.85 1.15 7.66
N ALA A 199 12.76 1.24 6.70
CA ALA A 199 12.84 2.37 5.78
C ALA A 199 11.58 2.46 4.90
N LEU A 200 11.06 1.32 4.43
CA LEU A 200 9.80 1.26 3.71
C LEU A 200 8.63 1.78 4.57
N GLN A 201 8.59 1.45 5.87
CA GLN A 201 7.56 1.93 6.80
C GLN A 201 7.57 3.46 6.89
N GLU A 202 8.73 4.05 7.06
CA GLU A 202 8.92 5.51 7.14
C GLU A 202 8.53 6.20 5.83
N LEU A 203 9.09 5.76 4.70
CA LEU A 203 8.78 6.29 3.37
C LEU A 203 7.28 6.24 3.05
N GLY A 204 6.61 5.18 3.45
CA GLY A 204 5.19 4.99 3.21
C GLY A 204 4.29 5.67 4.25
N GLY A 205 4.81 6.15 5.38
CA GLY A 205 4.01 6.68 6.47
C GLY A 205 3.01 5.66 7.01
N TRP A 206 3.46 4.41 7.27
CA TRP A 206 2.66 3.40 7.92
C TRP A 206 2.78 3.47 9.44
N ALA A 207 1.64 3.45 10.12
CA ALA A 207 1.57 3.60 11.58
C ALA A 207 2.20 2.42 12.35
N SER A 208 2.23 1.22 11.78
CA SER A 208 2.81 0.04 12.42
C SER A 208 3.66 -0.79 11.46
N TYR A 209 4.65 -1.48 12.02
CA TYR A 209 5.53 -2.37 11.29
C TYR A 209 4.77 -3.57 10.68
N ASP A 210 3.71 -4.05 11.33
CA ASP A 210 2.86 -5.13 10.81
C ASP A 210 2.28 -4.81 9.42
N MET A 211 2.10 -3.52 9.10
CA MET A 211 1.59 -3.11 7.79
C MET A 211 2.60 -3.33 6.66
N VAL A 212 3.89 -3.38 6.95
CA VAL A 212 4.96 -3.63 5.95
C VAL A 212 5.41 -5.09 5.93
N LEU A 213 5.19 -5.86 6.99
CA LEU A 213 5.51 -7.29 7.04
C LEU A 213 4.86 -8.09 5.90
N ARG A 214 3.75 -7.61 5.36
CA ARG A 214 3.11 -8.23 4.18
C ARG A 214 3.98 -8.26 2.93
N TYR A 215 5.03 -7.45 2.86
CA TYR A 215 5.98 -7.39 1.74
C TYR A 215 7.25 -8.21 1.98
N SER A 216 7.48 -8.73 3.20
CA SER A 216 8.72 -9.42 3.58
C SER A 216 9.07 -10.60 2.68
N HIS A 217 8.04 -11.32 2.18
CA HIS A 217 8.24 -12.47 1.29
C HIS A 217 8.81 -12.10 -0.10
N LEU A 218 8.86 -10.82 -0.44
CA LEU A 218 9.42 -10.32 -1.71
C LEU A 218 10.93 -10.05 -1.64
N SER A 219 11.53 -10.16 -0.46
CA SER A 219 12.97 -9.91 -0.22
C SER A 219 13.85 -11.17 -0.31
N SER A 220 13.34 -12.29 -0.81
CA SER A 220 14.06 -13.58 -0.78
C SER A 220 15.39 -13.56 -1.55
N ASP A 221 15.48 -12.85 -2.67
CA ASP A 221 16.74 -12.76 -3.43
C ASP A 221 17.80 -11.92 -2.71
N HIS A 222 17.37 -10.90 -1.97
CA HIS A 222 18.24 -10.08 -1.14
C HIS A 222 18.80 -10.83 0.08
N LEU A 223 18.08 -11.84 0.57
CA LEU A 223 18.56 -12.66 1.69
C LEU A 223 19.80 -13.53 1.33
N LYS A 224 20.00 -13.83 0.04
CA LYS A 224 21.19 -14.57 -0.41
C LYS A 224 22.49 -13.82 -0.11
N GLU A 225 22.49 -12.49 -0.28
CA GLU A 225 23.65 -11.65 0.02
C GLU A 225 23.98 -11.70 1.53
N TYR A 226 22.97 -11.69 2.39
CA TYR A 226 23.18 -11.81 3.83
C TYR A 226 23.62 -13.22 4.23
N ALA A 227 23.08 -14.26 3.59
CA ALA A 227 23.52 -15.63 3.85
C ALA A 227 24.99 -15.83 3.48
N SER A 228 25.45 -15.24 2.37
CA SER A 228 26.83 -15.31 1.93
C SER A 228 27.83 -14.53 2.81
N LEU A 229 27.39 -13.72 3.77
CA LEU A 229 28.27 -13.09 4.75
C LEU A 229 28.93 -14.12 5.68
N LEU A 230 28.37 -15.32 5.78
CA LEU A 230 28.94 -16.42 6.56
C LEU A 230 29.85 -17.32 5.71
N ASP A 231 29.95 -17.07 4.41
CA ASP A 231 30.88 -17.79 3.54
C ASP A 231 32.30 -17.30 3.83
N ASP A 232 33.14 -18.15 4.40
CA ASP A 232 34.57 -17.86 4.58
C ASP A 232 35.21 -17.70 3.19
N LYS A 233 35.72 -16.50 2.91
CA LYS A 233 36.30 -16.17 1.58
C LYS A 233 37.51 -17.06 1.22
N ASP A 234 38.08 -17.78 2.21
CA ASP A 234 39.27 -18.64 2.03
C ASP A 234 38.94 -20.13 1.78
N ASN A 235 37.73 -20.62 2.12
CA ASN A 235 37.46 -22.07 2.03
C ASN A 235 36.75 -22.52 0.73
N GLY A 236 36.23 -21.61 -0.07
CA GLY A 236 35.46 -21.97 -1.30
C GLY A 236 36.33 -22.56 -2.41
N GLN A 237 37.58 -22.12 -2.55
CA GLN A 237 38.48 -22.64 -3.58
C GLN A 237 39.11 -23.99 -3.21
N GLU A 238 39.46 -24.21 -1.94
CA GLU A 238 39.98 -25.53 -1.50
C GLU A 238 38.96 -26.64 -1.53
N PHE A 239 37.69 -26.38 -1.19
CA PHE A 239 36.66 -27.41 -1.18
C PHE A 239 36.30 -27.91 -2.57
N VAL A 240 36.22 -27.03 -3.54
CA VAL A 240 35.95 -27.38 -4.95
C VAL A 240 37.15 -28.12 -5.57
N THR A 241 38.37 -27.68 -5.24
CA THR A 241 39.61 -28.35 -5.74
C THR A 241 39.73 -29.75 -5.13
N ASN A 242 39.43 -29.95 -3.89
CA ASN A 242 39.43 -31.26 -3.23
C ASN A 242 38.37 -32.23 -3.77
N LEU A 243 37.19 -31.75 -4.13
CA LEU A 243 36.13 -32.56 -4.76
C LEU A 243 36.51 -32.97 -6.18
N LEU A 244 37.15 -32.11 -6.97
CA LEU A 244 37.61 -32.41 -8.30
C LEU A 244 38.78 -33.39 -8.30
N HIS A 245 39.69 -33.32 -7.32
CA HIS A 245 40.78 -34.29 -7.14
C HIS A 245 40.29 -35.65 -6.64
N ALA A 246 39.21 -35.70 -5.86
CA ALA A 246 38.59 -36.96 -5.44
C ALA A 246 37.83 -37.67 -6.60
N ALA A 247 37.23 -36.91 -7.51
CA ALA A 247 36.52 -37.44 -8.66
C ALA A 247 37.43 -38.03 -9.77
N ASN A 248 38.69 -37.55 -9.87
CA ASN A 248 39.65 -38.01 -10.86
C ASN A 248 40.53 -39.21 -10.41
N ARG A 249 40.24 -39.81 -9.24
CA ARG A 249 40.94 -41.00 -8.70
C ARG A 249 40.11 -42.28 -8.76
N LYS A 250 39.11 -42.36 -9.63
CA LYS A 250 38.39 -43.62 -9.89
C LYS A 250 38.55 -44.07 -11.35
#